data_10efe7eca60d10247b1a7a005466539e
#
_entry.id   10efe7eca60d10247b1a7a005466539e
#
_cell.length_a   1.000
_cell.length_b   1.000
_cell.length_c   1.000
_cell.angle_alpha   90.00
_cell.angle_beta   90.00
_cell.angle_gamma   90.00
#
_symmetry.space_group_name_H-M   'P 1'
#
loop_
_entity.id
_entity.type
_entity.pdbx_description
1 polymer ?
#
loop_
_entity_poly.entity_id
_entity_poly.type
_entity_poly.pdbx_seq_one_letter_code
_entity_poly.pdbx_strand_id
1 'polypeptide(L)'
;MEKKKLPIGTLLDKMQRYCAYQERCIYDVKKKLSAYDVSATDEEWIIDMLIDDKFVDEERFTRCYVRSKVASDWGILRIENELRLRKIPKDIIALSIEEISEEEYRERFEKLADEKIKSTGGIDSLQQKARVYNYLASRGYESSMIMDFLSVK
;
A
#
# COMPACT_ATOMS: atom_id res chain seq x y z
N MET A 1 -22.26 8.45 -19.90
CA MET A 1 -22.72 7.07 -19.73
C MET A 1 -23.56 6.91 -18.48
N GLU A 2 -24.74 6.37 -18.63
CA GLU A 2 -25.57 6.08 -17.47
C GLU A 2 -24.97 4.91 -16.67
N LYS A 3 -24.92 5.09 -15.35
CA LYS A 3 -24.47 4.03 -14.45
C LYS A 3 -25.60 3.03 -14.23
N LYS A 4 -25.23 1.76 -14.12
CA LYS A 4 -26.18 0.68 -13.88
C LYS A 4 -26.75 0.77 -12.48
N LYS A 5 -28.08 0.69 -12.37
CA LYS A 5 -28.76 0.64 -11.07
C LYS A 5 -29.11 -0.81 -10.75
N LEU A 6 -28.65 -1.27 -9.58
CA LEU A 6 -28.95 -2.60 -9.08
C LEU A 6 -29.66 -2.50 -7.73
N PRO A 7 -30.46 -3.51 -7.35
CA PRO A 7 -31.01 -3.56 -6.00
C PRO A 7 -29.90 -3.54 -4.96
N ILE A 8 -30.16 -2.89 -3.83
CA ILE A 8 -29.16 -2.73 -2.77
C ILE A 8 -28.63 -4.06 -2.26
N GLY A 9 -29.47 -5.07 -2.13
CA GLY A 9 -29.03 -6.43 -1.72
C GLY A 9 -28.09 -7.06 -2.71
N THR A 10 -28.30 -6.83 -4.00
CA THR A 10 -27.41 -7.31 -5.07
C THR A 10 -26.05 -6.61 -5.01
N LEU A 11 -26.06 -5.30 -4.76
CA LEU A 11 -24.81 -4.53 -4.59
C LEU A 11 -24.04 -5.00 -3.36
N LEU A 12 -24.73 -5.26 -2.24
CA LEU A 12 -24.11 -5.79 -1.04
C LEU A 12 -23.43 -7.13 -1.33
N ASP A 13 -24.14 -8.05 -1.99
CA ASP A 13 -23.57 -9.36 -2.36
C ASP A 13 -22.31 -9.22 -3.22
N LYS A 14 -22.36 -8.31 -4.20
CA LYS A 14 -21.20 -8.05 -5.05
C LYS A 14 -20.01 -7.52 -4.26
N MET A 15 -20.26 -6.60 -3.32
CA MET A 15 -19.19 -6.03 -2.49
C MET A 15 -18.64 -7.05 -1.51
N GLN A 16 -19.47 -7.94 -0.97
CA GLN A 16 -19.01 -9.04 -0.13
C GLN A 16 -18.05 -9.95 -0.91
N ARG A 17 -18.37 -10.30 -2.14
CA ARG A 17 -17.50 -11.11 -3.01
C ARG A 17 -16.20 -10.37 -3.33
N TYR A 18 -16.30 -9.08 -3.61
CA TYR A 18 -15.15 -8.24 -3.88
C TYR A 18 -14.18 -8.23 -2.69
N CYS A 19 -14.70 -8.09 -1.47
CA CYS A 19 -13.93 -8.09 -0.23
C CYS A 19 -13.40 -9.49 0.12
N ALA A 20 -14.14 -10.54 -0.21
CA ALA A 20 -13.72 -11.92 0.05
C ALA A 20 -12.58 -12.38 -0.86
N TYR A 21 -12.47 -11.81 -2.05
CA TYR A 21 -11.42 -12.15 -3.01
C TYR A 21 -10.04 -11.74 -2.50
N GLN A 22 -9.92 -10.56 -1.92
CA GLN A 22 -8.71 -10.07 -1.24
C GLN A 22 -9.10 -8.94 -0.27
N GLU A 23 -8.20 -8.59 0.64
CA GLU A 23 -8.43 -7.48 1.56
C GLU A 23 -8.70 -6.18 0.80
N ARG A 24 -9.76 -5.47 1.23
CA ARG A 24 -10.16 -4.17 0.66
C ARG A 24 -10.36 -3.18 1.80
N CYS A 25 -10.06 -1.92 1.55
CA CYS A 25 -10.38 -0.84 2.47
C CYS A 25 -11.68 -0.15 2.05
N ILE A 26 -12.17 0.76 2.88
CA ILE A 26 -13.39 1.54 2.59
C ILE A 26 -13.25 2.30 1.27
N TYR A 27 -12.08 2.90 1.05
CA TYR A 27 -11.79 3.62 -0.20
C TYR A 27 -11.96 2.71 -1.43
N ASP A 28 -11.48 1.48 -1.37
CA ASP A 28 -11.61 0.52 -2.48
C ASP A 28 -13.06 0.19 -2.77
N VAL A 29 -13.87 -0.02 -1.72
CA VAL A 29 -15.30 -0.31 -1.85
C VAL A 29 -16.03 0.87 -2.47
N LYS A 30 -15.78 2.09 -1.99
CA LYS A 30 -16.38 3.31 -2.54
C LYS A 30 -16.05 3.47 -4.01
N LYS A 31 -14.81 3.22 -4.38
CA LYS A 31 -14.36 3.29 -5.77
C LYS A 31 -15.06 2.25 -6.63
N LYS A 32 -15.22 1.03 -6.12
CA LYS A 32 -15.95 -0.04 -6.83
C LYS A 32 -17.42 0.30 -7.01
N LEU A 33 -18.05 0.85 -5.96
CA LEU A 33 -19.45 1.28 -6.01
C LEU A 33 -19.67 2.46 -6.96
N SER A 34 -18.65 3.25 -7.23
CA SER A 34 -18.76 4.40 -8.14
C SER A 34 -19.15 4.03 -9.57
N ALA A 35 -19.00 2.75 -9.94
CA ALA A 35 -19.43 2.24 -11.25
C ALA A 35 -20.96 2.05 -11.34
N TYR A 36 -21.66 2.14 -10.22
CA TYR A 36 -23.10 1.93 -10.13
C TYR A 36 -23.83 3.21 -9.74
N ASP A 37 -25.10 3.27 -10.08
CA ASP A 37 -25.98 4.33 -9.61
C ASP A 37 -26.47 3.96 -8.19
N VAL A 38 -25.81 4.52 -7.19
CA VAL A 38 -26.11 4.26 -5.78
C VAL A 38 -26.14 5.59 -5.02
N SER A 39 -27.17 5.77 -4.19
CA SER A 39 -27.28 6.97 -3.36
C SER A 39 -26.22 6.97 -2.26
N ALA A 40 -25.89 8.16 -1.73
CA ALA A 40 -24.99 8.29 -0.59
C ALA A 40 -25.46 7.48 0.63
N THR A 41 -26.79 7.47 0.87
CA THR A 41 -27.39 6.72 1.97
C THR A 41 -27.21 5.21 1.79
N ASP A 42 -27.43 4.71 0.58
CA ASP A 42 -27.27 3.29 0.27
C ASP A 42 -25.81 2.87 0.32
N GLU A 43 -24.90 3.72 -0.17
CA GLU A 43 -23.47 3.48 -0.07
C GLU A 43 -23.03 3.34 1.38
N GLU A 44 -23.45 4.26 2.24
CA GLU A 44 -23.15 4.23 3.67
C GLU A 44 -23.66 2.94 4.31
N TRP A 45 -24.91 2.56 3.98
CA TRP A 45 -25.50 1.33 4.50
C TRP A 45 -24.69 0.08 4.10
N ILE A 46 -24.30 0.00 2.82
CA ILE A 46 -23.49 -1.12 2.32
C ILE A 46 -22.15 -1.19 3.08
N ILE A 47 -21.49 -0.06 3.23
CA ILE A 47 -20.20 0.00 3.92
C ILE A 47 -20.34 -0.41 5.38
N ASP A 48 -21.37 0.08 6.08
CA ASP A 48 -21.62 -0.27 7.46
C ASP A 48 -21.88 -1.78 7.63
N MET A 49 -22.63 -2.39 6.71
CA MET A 49 -22.89 -3.83 6.71
C MET A 49 -21.59 -4.63 6.49
N LEU A 50 -20.74 -4.16 5.58
CA LEU A 50 -19.45 -4.82 5.33
C LEU A 50 -18.52 -4.74 6.53
N ILE A 51 -18.53 -3.63 7.24
CA ILE A 51 -17.74 -3.44 8.46
C ILE A 51 -18.29 -4.34 9.59
N ASP A 52 -19.60 -4.32 9.82
CA ASP A 52 -20.25 -5.10 10.86
C ASP A 52 -20.02 -6.62 10.69
N ASP A 53 -20.07 -7.08 9.44
CA ASP A 53 -19.87 -8.49 9.11
C ASP A 53 -18.40 -8.84 8.86
N LYS A 54 -17.48 -7.90 9.15
CA LYS A 54 -16.03 -8.06 9.05
C LYS A 54 -15.49 -8.39 7.64
N PHE A 55 -16.23 -8.05 6.61
CA PHE A 55 -15.71 -8.07 5.24
C PHE A 55 -14.72 -6.95 5.01
N VAL A 56 -14.88 -5.83 5.71
CA VAL A 56 -13.98 -4.68 5.68
C VAL A 56 -13.48 -4.42 7.10
N ASP A 57 -12.17 -4.36 7.25
CA ASP A 57 -11.48 -4.03 8.50
C ASP A 57 -10.22 -3.26 8.12
N GLU A 58 -10.21 -1.94 8.36
CA GLU A 58 -9.11 -1.06 7.94
C GLU A 58 -7.78 -1.44 8.59
N GLU A 59 -7.78 -1.89 9.84
CA GLU A 59 -6.55 -2.34 10.50
C GLU A 59 -6.00 -3.62 9.85
N ARG A 60 -6.87 -4.59 9.61
CA ARG A 60 -6.50 -5.84 8.95
C ARG A 60 -6.00 -5.58 7.53
N PHE A 61 -6.70 -4.74 6.77
CA PHE A 61 -6.28 -4.33 5.44
C PHE A 61 -4.88 -3.71 5.47
N THR A 62 -4.66 -2.79 6.39
CA THR A 62 -3.40 -2.03 6.46
C THR A 62 -2.23 -2.93 6.81
N ARG A 63 -2.39 -3.85 7.77
CA ARG A 63 -1.34 -4.83 8.10
C ARG A 63 -0.99 -5.70 6.90
N CYS A 64 -2.00 -6.21 6.22
CA CYS A 64 -1.79 -7.05 5.03
C CYS A 64 -1.11 -6.26 3.92
N TYR A 65 -1.53 -5.02 3.71
CA TYR A 65 -0.94 -4.14 2.71
C TYR A 65 0.54 -3.87 2.99
N VAL A 66 0.85 -3.48 4.22
CA VAL A 66 2.23 -3.19 4.63
C VAL A 66 3.13 -4.41 4.43
N ARG A 67 2.72 -5.58 4.93
CA ARG A 67 3.50 -6.82 4.77
C ARG A 67 3.73 -7.16 3.30
N SER A 68 2.70 -7.05 2.50
CA SER A 68 2.78 -7.35 1.06
C SER A 68 3.74 -6.42 0.35
N LYS A 69 3.71 -5.13 0.67
CA LYS A 69 4.56 -4.14 0.01
C LYS A 69 6.01 -4.21 0.47
N VAL A 70 6.26 -4.48 1.74
CA VAL A 70 7.62 -4.75 2.23
C VAL A 70 8.19 -5.96 1.50
N ALA A 71 7.40 -7.02 1.37
CA ALA A 71 7.80 -8.23 0.64
C ALA A 71 8.03 -7.99 -0.86
N SER A 72 7.44 -6.94 -1.41
CA SER A 72 7.64 -6.51 -2.81
C SER A 72 8.74 -5.44 -2.95
N ASP A 73 9.56 -5.26 -1.92
CA ASP A 73 10.67 -4.31 -1.91
C ASP A 73 10.26 -2.85 -2.06
N TRP A 74 9.17 -2.48 -1.37
CA TRP A 74 8.77 -1.08 -1.21
C TRP A 74 9.35 -0.52 0.08
N GLY A 75 9.81 0.71 0.03
CA GLY A 75 10.19 1.46 1.23
C GLY A 75 8.97 2.06 1.94
N ILE A 76 9.16 2.38 3.22
CA ILE A 76 8.11 2.90 4.10
C ILE A 76 7.45 4.17 3.54
N LEU A 77 8.22 5.08 2.95
CA LEU A 77 7.67 6.35 2.43
C LEU A 77 6.63 6.13 1.35
N ARG A 78 6.86 5.18 0.47
CA ARG A 78 5.92 4.84 -0.59
C ARG A 78 4.67 4.15 -0.04
N ILE A 79 4.86 3.24 0.91
CA ILE A 79 3.76 2.53 1.58
C ILE A 79 2.86 3.54 2.30
N GLU A 80 3.42 4.43 3.10
CA GLU A 80 2.68 5.47 3.81
C GLU A 80 1.89 6.36 2.86
N ASN A 81 2.51 6.79 1.76
CA ASN A 81 1.87 7.65 0.79
C ASN A 81 0.67 6.97 0.14
N GLU A 82 0.81 5.71 -0.27
CA GLU A 82 -0.28 4.95 -0.87
C GLU A 82 -1.43 4.70 0.12
N LEU A 83 -1.12 4.48 1.38
CA LEU A 83 -2.15 4.32 2.42
C LEU A 83 -2.88 5.63 2.71
N ARG A 84 -2.15 6.76 2.69
CA ARG A 84 -2.78 8.08 2.83
C ARG A 84 -3.71 8.39 1.67
N LEU A 85 -3.34 8.02 0.45
CA LEU A 85 -4.20 8.18 -0.72
C LEU A 85 -5.49 7.37 -0.60
N ARG A 86 -5.45 6.25 0.10
CA ARG A 86 -6.64 5.43 0.42
C ARG A 86 -7.37 5.92 1.67
N LYS A 87 -6.97 7.06 2.20
CA LYS A 87 -7.61 7.70 3.36
C LYS A 87 -7.62 6.83 4.62
N ILE A 88 -6.61 5.99 4.77
CA ILE A 88 -6.42 5.23 5.99
C ILE A 88 -6.01 6.19 7.12
N PRO A 89 -6.61 6.08 8.32
CA PRO A 89 -6.25 6.93 9.45
C PRO A 89 -4.76 6.84 9.81
N LYS A 90 -4.18 7.97 10.21
CA LYS A 90 -2.75 8.08 10.51
C LYS A 90 -2.29 7.12 11.61
N ASP A 91 -3.11 6.94 12.64
CA ASP A 91 -2.81 6.04 13.76
C ASP A 91 -2.73 4.58 13.31
N ILE A 92 -3.61 4.16 12.42
CA ILE A 92 -3.59 2.82 11.85
C ILE A 92 -2.33 2.61 11.01
N ILE A 93 -1.96 3.59 10.18
CA ILE A 93 -0.73 3.54 9.38
C ILE A 93 0.48 3.40 10.29
N ALA A 94 0.59 4.26 11.31
CA ALA A 94 1.72 4.26 12.23
C ALA A 94 1.89 2.94 12.96
N LEU A 95 0.81 2.37 13.49
CA LEU A 95 0.84 1.08 14.17
C LEU A 95 1.29 -0.05 13.25
N SER A 96 0.80 -0.06 12.02
CA SER A 96 1.16 -1.09 11.04
C SER A 96 2.62 -0.99 10.61
N ILE A 97 3.14 0.22 10.49
CA ILE A 97 4.55 0.46 10.18
C ILE A 97 5.44 -0.01 11.34
N GLU A 98 5.05 0.26 12.59
CA GLU A 98 5.78 -0.20 13.78
C GLU A 98 5.89 -1.72 13.87
N GLU A 99 4.95 -2.46 13.31
CA GLU A 99 4.96 -3.93 13.29
C GLU A 99 5.95 -4.51 12.29
N ILE A 100 6.54 -3.71 11.40
CA ILE A 100 7.54 -4.17 10.43
C ILE A 100 8.79 -4.61 11.18
N SER A 101 9.31 -5.81 10.86
CA SER A 101 10.61 -6.24 11.35
C SER A 101 11.70 -5.36 10.76
N GLU A 102 12.44 -4.64 11.61
CA GLU A 102 13.55 -3.78 11.18
C GLU A 102 14.63 -4.59 10.46
N GLU A 103 14.90 -5.80 10.95
CA GLU A 103 15.87 -6.69 10.36
C GLU A 103 15.46 -7.13 8.96
N GLU A 104 14.21 -7.58 8.77
CA GLU A 104 13.71 -7.98 7.46
C GLU A 104 13.72 -6.80 6.49
N TYR A 105 13.29 -5.63 6.94
CA TYR A 105 13.26 -4.42 6.13
C TYR A 105 14.65 -4.04 5.64
N ARG A 106 15.64 -4.08 6.53
CA ARG A 106 17.03 -3.78 6.20
C ARG A 106 17.63 -4.80 5.24
N GLU A 107 17.40 -6.08 5.48
CA GLU A 107 17.90 -7.15 4.60
C GLU A 107 17.38 -7.01 3.18
N ARG A 108 16.09 -6.71 3.03
CA ARG A 108 15.49 -6.49 1.72
C ARG A 108 16.05 -5.26 1.02
N PHE A 109 16.23 -4.18 1.78
CA PHE A 109 16.84 -2.96 1.27
C PHE A 109 18.26 -3.23 0.77
N GLU A 110 19.09 -3.85 1.59
CA GLU A 110 20.50 -4.13 1.25
C GLU A 110 20.61 -5.02 0.02
N LYS A 111 19.79 -6.05 -0.06
CA LYS A 111 19.76 -6.95 -1.22
C LYS A 111 19.39 -6.19 -2.49
N LEU A 112 18.34 -5.39 -2.43
CA LEU A 112 17.89 -4.59 -3.57
C LEU A 112 18.94 -3.58 -3.99
N ALA A 113 19.57 -2.92 -3.01
CA ALA A 113 20.63 -1.93 -3.25
C ALA A 113 21.86 -2.59 -3.90
N ASP A 114 22.29 -3.74 -3.39
CA ASP A 114 23.43 -4.48 -3.95
C ASP A 114 23.15 -4.93 -5.39
N GLU A 115 21.95 -5.41 -5.66
CA GLU A 115 21.55 -5.79 -7.03
C GLU A 115 21.57 -4.59 -7.97
N LYS A 116 21.10 -3.43 -7.49
CA LYS A 116 21.12 -2.20 -8.30
C LYS A 116 22.52 -1.70 -8.56
N ILE A 117 23.40 -1.78 -7.59
CA ILE A 117 24.82 -1.43 -7.76
C ILE A 117 25.45 -2.30 -8.86
N LYS A 118 25.20 -3.60 -8.83
CA LYS A 118 25.69 -4.52 -9.88
C LYS A 118 25.15 -4.14 -11.25
N SER A 119 23.88 -3.84 -11.35
CA SER A 119 23.25 -3.51 -12.64
C SER A 119 23.73 -2.18 -13.22
N THR A 120 24.20 -1.27 -12.37
CA THR A 120 24.75 0.02 -12.83
C THR A 120 26.26 -0.04 -13.09
N GLY A 121 26.90 -1.16 -12.81
CA GLY A 121 28.34 -1.32 -13.00
C GLY A 121 29.20 -0.82 -11.83
N GLY A 122 28.60 -0.59 -10.67
CA GLY A 122 29.28 -0.12 -9.47
C GLY A 122 28.81 1.25 -8.99
N ILE A 123 29.56 1.86 -8.09
CA ILE A 123 29.29 3.19 -7.52
C ILE A 123 30.55 4.06 -7.48
N ASP A 124 31.43 3.89 -8.46
CA ASP A 124 32.71 4.60 -8.51
C ASP A 124 32.57 6.06 -8.95
N SER A 125 31.49 6.39 -9.65
CA SER A 125 31.22 7.74 -10.12
C SER A 125 30.01 8.34 -9.42
N LEU A 126 29.90 9.68 -9.43
CA LEU A 126 28.73 10.37 -8.94
C LEU A 126 27.48 10.00 -9.71
N GLN A 127 27.59 9.75 -11.01
CA GLN A 127 26.46 9.33 -11.84
C GLN A 127 25.93 7.96 -11.43
N GLN A 128 26.83 7.01 -11.17
CA GLN A 128 26.45 5.68 -10.68
C GLN A 128 25.76 5.76 -9.32
N LYS A 129 26.34 6.52 -8.39
CA LYS A 129 25.73 6.73 -7.06
C LYS A 129 24.35 7.36 -7.18
N ALA A 130 24.20 8.36 -8.05
CA ALA A 130 22.91 9.02 -8.27
C ALA A 130 21.85 8.06 -8.81
N ARG A 131 22.22 7.16 -9.71
CA ARG A 131 21.30 6.15 -10.26
C ARG A 131 20.79 5.20 -9.16
N VAL A 132 21.70 4.73 -8.32
CA VAL A 132 21.35 3.84 -7.19
C VAL A 132 20.46 4.60 -6.21
N TYR A 133 20.84 5.81 -5.84
CA TYR A 133 20.06 6.64 -4.93
C TYR A 133 18.64 6.87 -5.47
N ASN A 134 18.52 7.33 -6.70
CA ASN A 134 17.22 7.64 -7.31
C ASN A 134 16.33 6.41 -7.43
N TYR A 135 16.91 5.27 -7.75
CA TYR A 135 16.15 4.02 -7.80
C TYR A 135 15.57 3.65 -6.43
N LEU A 136 16.42 3.67 -5.39
CA LEU A 136 15.99 3.31 -4.04
C LEU A 136 14.99 4.33 -3.48
N ALA A 137 15.20 5.62 -3.75
CA ALA A 137 14.25 6.66 -3.37
C ALA A 137 12.90 6.48 -4.06
N SER A 138 12.90 6.09 -5.33
CA SER A 138 11.67 5.82 -6.09
C SER A 138 10.90 4.62 -5.55
N ARG A 139 11.61 3.67 -4.94
CA ARG A 139 10.98 2.53 -4.27
C ARG A 139 10.40 2.90 -2.91
N GLY A 140 10.69 4.08 -2.40
CA GLY A 140 10.14 4.60 -1.15
C GLY A 140 11.05 4.49 0.06
N TYR A 141 12.32 4.13 -0.12
CA TYR A 141 13.26 4.05 1.00
C TYR A 141 13.69 5.45 1.44
N GLU A 142 13.95 5.61 2.73
CA GLU A 142 14.29 6.87 3.33
C GLU A 142 15.68 7.35 2.87
N SER A 143 15.80 8.65 2.63
CA SER A 143 17.03 9.28 2.18
C SER A 143 18.23 8.98 3.10
N SER A 144 18.02 9.08 4.42
CA SER A 144 19.07 8.78 5.40
C SER A 144 19.58 7.35 5.28
N MET A 145 18.69 6.40 5.10
CA MET A 145 19.03 4.99 4.94
C MET A 145 19.88 4.76 3.68
N ILE A 146 19.47 5.39 2.57
CA ILE A 146 20.19 5.27 1.29
C ILE A 146 21.56 5.92 1.41
N MET A 147 21.65 7.11 1.98
CA MET A 147 22.93 7.82 2.12
C MET A 147 23.91 7.07 3.02
N ASP A 148 23.43 6.53 4.14
CA ASP A 148 24.26 5.72 5.04
C ASP A 148 24.80 4.48 4.33
N PHE A 149 23.95 3.81 3.56
CA PHE A 149 24.36 2.64 2.78
C PHE A 149 25.45 2.99 1.75
N LEU A 150 25.25 4.06 1.00
CA LEU A 150 26.20 4.49 -0.05
C LEU A 150 27.52 5.01 0.53
N SER A 151 27.52 5.54 1.76
CA SER A 151 28.71 6.09 2.39
C SER A 151 29.72 5.03 2.82
N VAL A 152 29.26 3.79 3.05
CA VAL A 152 30.14 2.67 3.49
C VAL A 152 30.51 1.72 2.37
N LYS A 153 30.10 1.99 1.15
CA LYS A 153 30.40 1.15 -0.05
C LYS A 153 31.56 1.69 -0.92
#